data_5cd7eb4d6ad899f3b251b9534be0c206
#
_entry.id   5cd7eb4d6ad899f3b251b9534be0c206
#
_cell.length_a   1.000
_cell.length_b   1.000
_cell.length_c   1.000
_cell.angle_alpha   90.00
_cell.angle_beta   90.00
_cell.angle_gamma   90.00
#
_symmetry.space_group_name_H-M   'P 1'
#
loop_
_entity.id
_entity.type
_entity.pdbx_description
1 polymer ?
#
loop_
_entity_poly.entity_id
_entity_poly.type
_entity_poly.pdbx_seq_one_letter_code
_entity_poly.pdbx_strand_id
1 'polypeptide(L)'
;MKKKVLGAALLALALSGAALAASIPNYVTNAVADTTRPKADTDRDTLRLPAETIAFAGVKPGMKVAEFFPGGGYFTRTLSDVVGPKGHVYGIENVKWDDGSDAKVAAAVKDHNVSMQLVKLGEFSLPEKVDVAWITQNYHDLHIAKYGPVDMAAFNRHVYDSLKPGGTYFVLDHQANPGAGEAQIAALHRIQKAQVIREVEAAGFKLAAEGDALHRTTDDHTKSVFDKSVQGHTDQFMLRFVKP
;
A
#
# COMPACT_ATOMS: atom_id res chain seq x y z
N MET A 1 -64.94 -17.39 -19.33
CA MET A 1 -63.59 -17.78 -19.58
C MET A 1 -62.69 -16.95 -18.63
N LYS A 2 -62.20 -17.53 -17.54
CA LYS A 2 -61.34 -16.84 -16.55
C LYS A 2 -59.88 -17.22 -16.82
N LYS A 3 -59.03 -16.26 -17.22
CA LYS A 3 -57.59 -16.46 -17.41
C LYS A 3 -56.91 -16.42 -16.04
N LYS A 4 -56.26 -17.53 -15.68
CA LYS A 4 -55.37 -17.59 -14.52
C LYS A 4 -53.97 -17.04 -14.93
N VAL A 5 -53.51 -16.00 -14.24
CA VAL A 5 -52.17 -15.49 -14.36
C VAL A 5 -51.33 -16.23 -13.31
N LEU A 6 -50.33 -17.03 -13.77
CA LEU A 6 -49.32 -17.64 -12.91
C LEU A 6 -48.24 -16.60 -12.67
N GLY A 7 -48.10 -16.16 -11.45
CA GLY A 7 -46.96 -15.35 -11.03
C GLY A 7 -45.76 -16.25 -10.69
N ALA A 8 -44.67 -16.11 -11.42
CA ALA A 8 -43.41 -16.75 -11.11
C ALA A 8 -42.67 -15.89 -10.06
N ALA A 9 -42.53 -16.40 -8.86
CA ALA A 9 -41.68 -15.78 -7.84
C ALA A 9 -40.21 -16.16 -8.10
N LEU A 10 -39.40 -15.20 -8.49
CA LEU A 10 -37.93 -15.34 -8.52
C LEU A 10 -37.40 -15.29 -7.08
N LEU A 11 -36.94 -16.42 -6.60
CA LEU A 11 -36.19 -16.52 -5.34
C LEU A 11 -34.73 -16.09 -5.62
N ALA A 12 -34.36 -14.86 -5.22
CA ALA A 12 -32.99 -14.42 -5.24
C ALA A 12 -32.23 -15.08 -4.06
N LEU A 13 -31.39 -16.09 -4.37
CA LEU A 13 -30.43 -16.61 -3.40
C LEU A 13 -29.34 -15.58 -3.20
N ALA A 14 -29.38 -14.88 -2.07
CA ALA A 14 -28.23 -14.10 -1.60
C ALA A 14 -27.17 -15.09 -1.07
N LEU A 15 -26.13 -15.36 -1.87
CA LEU A 15 -24.91 -15.99 -1.38
C LEU A 15 -24.19 -14.98 -0.48
N SER A 16 -24.43 -15.07 0.82
CA SER A 16 -23.56 -14.47 1.83
C SER A 16 -22.25 -15.28 1.86
N GLY A 17 -21.29 -14.88 1.03
CA GLY A 17 -19.91 -15.38 1.10
C GLY A 17 -19.28 -14.90 2.39
N ALA A 18 -19.27 -15.72 3.43
CA ALA A 18 -18.35 -15.53 4.55
C ALA A 18 -16.95 -15.64 3.97
N ALA A 19 -16.24 -14.50 3.82
CA ALA A 19 -14.83 -14.51 3.51
C ALA A 19 -14.13 -15.18 4.70
N LEU A 20 -13.70 -16.44 4.53
CA LEU A 20 -12.74 -17.03 5.44
C LEU A 20 -11.52 -16.09 5.44
N ALA A 21 -11.22 -15.53 6.59
CA ALA A 21 -9.96 -14.80 6.77
C ALA A 21 -8.83 -15.76 6.39
N ALA A 22 -8.20 -15.51 5.25
CA ALA A 22 -7.11 -16.35 4.80
C ALA A 22 -6.00 -16.28 5.86
N SER A 23 -5.53 -17.42 6.34
CA SER A 23 -4.46 -17.47 7.33
C SER A 23 -3.20 -16.80 6.75
N ILE A 24 -2.52 -15.98 7.57
CA ILE A 24 -1.27 -15.33 7.17
C ILE A 24 -0.25 -16.43 6.85
N PRO A 25 0.38 -16.40 5.66
CA PRO A 25 1.33 -17.44 5.27
C PRO A 25 2.57 -17.48 6.18
N ASN A 26 3.10 -18.67 6.46
CA ASN A 26 4.26 -18.83 7.35
C ASN A 26 5.50 -18.05 6.90
N TYR A 27 5.73 -17.87 5.60
CA TYR A 27 6.86 -17.08 5.12
C TYR A 27 6.73 -15.60 5.49
N VAL A 28 5.50 -15.09 5.65
CA VAL A 28 5.27 -13.72 6.12
C VAL A 28 5.48 -13.64 7.63
N THR A 29 4.88 -14.56 8.41
CA THR A 29 5.05 -14.55 9.87
C THR A 29 6.50 -14.75 10.28
N ASN A 30 7.24 -15.59 9.57
CA ASN A 30 8.68 -15.80 9.81
C ASN A 30 9.50 -14.54 9.53
N ALA A 31 9.21 -13.82 8.42
CA ALA A 31 9.89 -12.57 8.09
C ALA A 31 9.61 -11.47 9.12
N VAL A 32 8.38 -11.39 9.64
CA VAL A 32 8.02 -10.43 10.70
C VAL A 32 8.69 -10.79 12.03
N ALA A 33 8.84 -12.09 12.32
CA ALA A 33 9.48 -12.60 13.54
C ALA A 33 11.02 -12.62 13.47
N ASP A 34 11.63 -12.17 12.38
CA ASP A 34 13.10 -12.17 12.26
C ASP A 34 13.72 -11.28 13.33
N THR A 35 14.54 -11.89 14.18
CA THR A 35 15.20 -11.24 15.34
C THR A 35 16.31 -10.27 14.93
N THR A 36 16.72 -10.26 13.66
CA THR A 36 17.69 -9.29 13.14
C THR A 36 17.05 -7.94 12.80
N ARG A 37 15.73 -7.87 12.77
CA ARG A 37 15.01 -6.61 12.58
C ARG A 37 15.34 -5.61 13.70
N PRO A 38 15.59 -4.33 13.37
CA PRO A 38 15.84 -3.30 14.38
C PRO A 38 14.71 -3.22 15.41
N LYS A 39 15.08 -3.03 16.67
CA LYS A 39 14.07 -2.81 17.74
C LYS A 39 13.14 -1.63 17.43
N ALA A 40 13.64 -0.57 16.80
CA ALA A 40 12.83 0.57 16.37
C ALA A 40 11.74 0.19 15.34
N ASP A 41 11.90 -0.92 14.62
CA ASP A 41 10.86 -1.46 13.73
C ASP A 41 9.89 -2.32 14.53
N THR A 42 10.39 -3.30 15.28
CA THR A 42 9.55 -4.26 16.02
C THR A 42 8.66 -3.59 17.07
N ASP A 43 9.09 -2.49 17.67
CA ASP A 43 8.28 -1.68 18.60
C ASP A 43 7.03 -1.06 17.94
N ARG A 44 7.01 -0.98 16.60
CA ARG A 44 5.89 -0.43 15.83
C ARG A 44 4.96 -1.50 15.24
N ASP A 45 5.30 -2.78 15.36
CA ASP A 45 4.58 -3.87 14.69
C ASP A 45 3.10 -3.94 15.12
N THR A 46 2.82 -3.73 16.41
CA THR A 46 1.44 -3.71 16.94
C THR A 46 0.57 -2.58 16.37
N LEU A 47 1.20 -1.51 15.89
CA LEU A 47 0.52 -0.37 15.28
C LEU A 47 0.43 -0.47 13.76
N ARG A 48 1.40 -1.13 13.12
CA ARG A 48 1.54 -1.22 11.67
C ARG A 48 1.06 -2.54 11.07
N LEU A 49 0.85 -3.56 11.89
CA LEU A 49 0.37 -4.89 11.51
C LEU A 49 1.06 -5.43 10.24
N PRO A 50 2.41 -5.59 10.26
CA PRO A 50 3.16 -5.89 9.05
C PRO A 50 2.79 -7.24 8.43
N ALA A 51 2.41 -8.22 9.24
CA ALA A 51 2.04 -9.53 8.74
C ALA A 51 0.72 -9.49 7.95
N GLU A 52 -0.29 -8.83 8.49
CA GLU A 52 -1.59 -8.60 7.87
C GLU A 52 -1.44 -7.77 6.59
N THR A 53 -0.65 -6.69 6.66
CA THR A 53 -0.42 -5.77 5.55
C THR A 53 0.25 -6.48 4.36
N ILE A 54 1.32 -7.23 4.61
CA ILE A 54 2.08 -7.94 3.56
C ILE A 54 1.25 -9.10 2.98
N ALA A 55 0.54 -9.84 3.83
CA ALA A 55 -0.36 -10.92 3.38
C ALA A 55 -1.50 -10.38 2.51
N PHE A 56 -2.11 -9.25 2.90
CA PHE A 56 -3.17 -8.59 2.13
C PHE A 56 -2.67 -8.12 0.76
N ALA A 57 -1.48 -7.52 0.68
CA ALA A 57 -0.86 -7.11 -0.58
C ALA A 57 -0.52 -8.29 -1.50
N GLY A 58 -0.40 -9.50 -0.94
CA GLY A 58 -0.15 -10.73 -1.69
C GLY A 58 1.30 -10.91 -2.12
N VAL A 59 2.26 -10.32 -1.41
CA VAL A 59 3.70 -10.51 -1.67
C VAL A 59 4.11 -11.96 -1.35
N LYS A 60 4.91 -12.56 -2.24
CA LYS A 60 5.33 -13.96 -2.15
C LYS A 60 6.83 -14.13 -2.39
N PRO A 61 7.43 -15.24 -1.95
CA PRO A 61 8.80 -15.58 -2.28
C PRO A 61 9.09 -15.53 -3.79
N GLY A 62 10.24 -14.96 -4.15
CA GLY A 62 10.70 -14.81 -5.53
C GLY A 62 10.11 -13.60 -6.29
N MET A 63 9.17 -12.86 -5.73
CA MET A 63 8.57 -11.69 -6.37
C MET A 63 9.55 -10.51 -6.46
N LYS A 64 9.31 -9.64 -7.45
CA LYS A 64 9.92 -8.33 -7.59
C LYS A 64 8.95 -7.27 -7.08
N VAL A 65 9.39 -6.45 -6.15
CA VAL A 65 8.57 -5.41 -5.51
C VAL A 65 9.19 -4.04 -5.78
N ALA A 66 8.41 -3.09 -6.26
CA ALA A 66 8.77 -1.68 -6.28
C ALA A 66 8.15 -1.00 -5.05
N GLU A 67 8.95 -0.62 -4.08
CA GLU A 67 8.53 0.06 -2.86
C GLU A 67 8.76 1.56 -3.01
N PHE A 68 7.67 2.33 -3.03
CA PHE A 68 7.71 3.79 -3.09
C PHE A 68 7.83 4.39 -1.69
N PHE A 69 8.83 5.25 -1.52
CA PHE A 69 9.10 6.02 -0.31
C PHE A 69 9.31 5.15 0.93
N PRO A 70 10.33 4.27 0.91
CA PRO A 70 10.64 3.33 1.99
C PRO A 70 11.03 4.02 3.31
N GLY A 71 11.51 5.28 3.26
CA GLY A 71 12.03 6.00 4.41
C GLY A 71 13.09 5.19 5.15
N GLY A 72 12.97 5.06 6.47
CA GLY A 72 13.90 4.26 7.27
C GLY A 72 13.85 2.74 7.05
N GLY A 73 13.14 2.23 6.01
CA GLY A 73 13.17 0.83 5.56
C GLY A 73 12.37 -0.15 6.42
N TYR A 74 11.35 0.31 7.10
CA TYR A 74 10.51 -0.57 7.94
C TYR A 74 9.93 -1.75 7.15
N PHE A 75 9.22 -1.47 6.04
CA PHE A 75 8.70 -2.53 5.19
C PHE A 75 9.76 -3.14 4.29
N THR A 76 10.75 -2.36 3.83
CA THR A 76 11.85 -2.84 2.97
C THR A 76 12.51 -4.09 3.51
N ARG A 77 12.86 -4.09 4.81
CA ARG A 77 13.51 -5.24 5.47
C ARG A 77 12.60 -6.47 5.48
N THR A 78 11.35 -6.29 5.88
CA THR A 78 10.41 -7.42 5.94
C THR A 78 10.03 -7.91 4.53
N LEU A 79 9.86 -7.00 3.55
CA LEU A 79 9.62 -7.36 2.16
C LEU A 79 10.81 -8.13 1.57
N SER A 80 12.05 -7.69 1.85
CA SER A 80 13.28 -8.38 1.46
C SER A 80 13.30 -9.83 1.96
N ASP A 81 12.99 -10.04 3.24
CA ASP A 81 12.93 -11.39 3.83
C ASP A 81 11.81 -12.24 3.22
N VAL A 82 10.63 -11.65 2.97
CA VAL A 82 9.50 -12.36 2.34
C VAL A 82 9.82 -12.79 0.92
N VAL A 83 10.38 -11.90 0.10
CA VAL A 83 10.70 -12.25 -1.29
C VAL A 83 11.92 -13.18 -1.39
N GLY A 84 12.83 -13.11 -0.41
CA GLY A 84 14.02 -13.94 -0.29
C GLY A 84 15.03 -13.78 -1.43
N PRO A 85 16.06 -14.64 -1.51
CA PRO A 85 17.22 -14.45 -2.40
C PRO A 85 16.90 -14.56 -3.89
N LYS A 86 15.71 -15.08 -4.27
CA LYS A 86 15.25 -15.15 -5.67
C LYS A 86 14.36 -13.95 -6.03
N GLY A 87 13.90 -13.19 -5.04
CA GLY A 87 13.14 -11.97 -5.19
C GLY A 87 14.02 -10.73 -5.24
N HIS A 88 13.38 -9.54 -5.31
CA HIS A 88 14.09 -8.27 -5.20
C HIS A 88 13.12 -7.15 -4.78
N VAL A 89 13.62 -6.21 -3.98
CA VAL A 89 12.91 -4.98 -3.61
C VAL A 89 13.65 -3.79 -4.23
N TYR A 90 12.97 -3.09 -5.10
CA TYR A 90 13.42 -1.80 -5.67
C TYR A 90 12.83 -0.68 -4.83
N GLY A 91 13.62 -0.12 -3.92
CA GLY A 91 13.25 1.07 -3.15
C GLY A 91 13.37 2.32 -3.99
N ILE A 92 12.33 3.14 -4.01
CA ILE A 92 12.24 4.37 -4.80
C ILE A 92 12.01 5.51 -3.82
N GLU A 93 13.04 6.32 -3.54
CA GLU A 93 12.97 7.41 -2.58
C GLU A 93 13.06 8.78 -3.27
N ASN A 94 12.37 9.77 -2.71
CA ASN A 94 12.47 11.13 -3.21
C ASN A 94 13.81 11.75 -2.75
N VAL A 95 14.60 12.22 -3.71
CA VAL A 95 15.90 12.85 -3.45
C VAL A 95 15.84 14.00 -2.43
N LYS A 96 14.68 14.64 -2.25
CA LYS A 96 14.50 15.70 -1.27
C LYS A 96 14.19 15.19 0.14
N TRP A 97 13.82 13.91 0.28
CA TRP A 97 13.47 13.31 1.57
C TRP A 97 14.56 12.40 2.08
N ASP A 98 15.51 12.02 1.21
CA ASP A 98 16.65 11.20 1.62
C ASP A 98 17.51 11.93 2.65
N ASP A 99 17.67 11.27 3.80
CA ASP A 99 18.54 11.69 4.90
C ASP A 99 19.83 10.86 4.97
N GLY A 100 20.14 10.10 3.91
CA GLY A 100 21.26 9.17 3.83
C GLY A 100 20.95 7.81 4.49
N SER A 101 19.69 7.52 4.81
CA SER A 101 19.29 6.21 5.38
C SER A 101 19.19 5.13 4.32
N ASP A 102 18.88 5.47 3.06
CA ASP A 102 18.64 4.53 1.97
C ASP A 102 19.80 3.55 1.75
N ALA A 103 21.02 4.05 1.66
CA ALA A 103 22.20 3.20 1.52
C ALA A 103 22.37 2.24 2.71
N LYS A 104 22.05 2.70 3.93
CA LYS A 104 22.11 1.88 5.15
C LYS A 104 21.03 0.81 5.15
N VAL A 105 19.82 1.15 4.67
CA VAL A 105 18.71 0.17 4.52
C VAL A 105 19.12 -0.93 3.56
N ALA A 106 19.61 -0.60 2.37
CA ALA A 106 20.05 -1.58 1.38
C ALA A 106 21.21 -2.46 1.88
N ALA A 107 22.15 -1.87 2.63
CA ALA A 107 23.28 -2.61 3.19
C ALA A 107 22.90 -3.53 4.37
N ALA A 108 21.83 -3.24 5.07
CA ALA A 108 21.40 -3.97 6.27
C ALA A 108 20.55 -5.19 6.00
N VAL A 109 20.09 -5.42 4.75
CA VAL A 109 19.26 -6.58 4.42
C VAL A 109 20.12 -7.81 4.18
N LYS A 110 19.71 -8.91 4.75
CA LYS A 110 20.48 -10.16 4.82
C LYS A 110 20.77 -10.80 3.46
N ASP A 111 19.81 -10.77 2.55
CA ASP A 111 19.90 -11.42 1.23
C ASP A 111 20.49 -10.52 0.13
N HIS A 112 20.89 -9.28 0.45
CA HIS A 112 21.39 -8.28 -0.51
C HIS A 112 20.50 -8.12 -1.75
N ASN A 113 19.21 -8.36 -1.59
CA ASN A 113 18.19 -8.34 -2.65
C ASN A 113 17.39 -7.02 -2.66
N VAL A 114 18.00 -5.94 -2.18
CA VAL A 114 17.44 -4.58 -2.19
C VAL A 114 18.34 -3.67 -2.98
N SER A 115 17.75 -2.85 -3.83
CA SER A 115 18.43 -1.72 -4.47
C SER A 115 17.60 -0.46 -4.29
N MET A 116 18.28 0.66 -4.02
CA MET A 116 17.65 1.96 -3.79
C MET A 116 17.94 2.88 -4.96
N GLN A 117 16.96 3.68 -5.35
CA GLN A 117 17.15 4.79 -6.28
C GLN A 117 16.57 6.08 -5.70
N LEU A 118 17.35 7.15 -5.82
CA LEU A 118 16.92 8.50 -5.48
C LEU A 118 16.39 9.19 -6.73
N VAL A 119 15.14 9.62 -6.69
CA VAL A 119 14.45 10.23 -7.83
C VAL A 119 13.78 11.54 -7.43
N LYS A 120 13.40 12.35 -8.39
CA LYS A 120 12.44 13.42 -8.12
C LYS A 120 11.07 12.81 -7.89
N LEU A 121 10.29 13.46 -7.02
CA LEU A 121 8.94 13.00 -6.69
C LEU A 121 8.11 12.74 -7.97
N GLY A 122 7.54 11.54 -8.06
CA GLY A 122 6.77 11.10 -9.21
C GLY A 122 7.59 10.55 -10.39
N GLU A 123 8.92 10.71 -10.38
CA GLU A 123 9.81 10.11 -11.39
C GLU A 123 10.37 8.79 -10.86
N PHE A 124 10.50 7.77 -11.71
CA PHE A 124 11.23 6.54 -11.40
C PHE A 124 11.50 5.74 -12.69
N SER A 125 12.42 4.79 -12.61
CA SER A 125 12.67 3.83 -13.68
C SER A 125 13.07 2.50 -13.08
N LEU A 126 12.44 1.41 -13.50
CA LEU A 126 12.74 0.06 -13.05
C LEU A 126 13.50 -0.71 -14.13
N PRO A 127 14.48 -1.55 -13.76
CA PRO A 127 15.24 -2.35 -14.71
C PRO A 127 14.42 -3.47 -15.35
N GLU A 128 13.31 -3.84 -14.71
CA GLU A 128 12.39 -4.89 -15.17
C GLU A 128 10.97 -4.60 -14.70
N LYS A 129 9.98 -5.31 -15.27
CA LYS A 129 8.61 -5.26 -14.75
C LYS A 129 8.51 -6.03 -13.44
N VAL A 130 7.79 -5.45 -12.48
CA VAL A 130 7.65 -5.99 -11.13
C VAL A 130 6.31 -6.73 -10.94
N ASP A 131 6.24 -7.55 -9.89
CA ASP A 131 5.02 -8.26 -9.52
C ASP A 131 4.12 -7.40 -8.63
N VAL A 132 4.74 -6.55 -7.80
CA VAL A 132 4.04 -5.68 -6.84
C VAL A 132 4.62 -4.27 -6.89
N ALA A 133 3.76 -3.27 -7.03
CA ALA A 133 4.03 -1.88 -6.68
C ALA A 133 3.44 -1.63 -5.29
N TRP A 134 4.23 -1.04 -4.39
CA TRP A 134 3.92 -0.89 -2.97
C TRP A 134 4.11 0.55 -2.53
N ILE A 135 3.07 1.18 -2.00
CA ILE A 135 3.16 2.51 -1.39
C ILE A 135 2.39 2.51 -0.06
N THR A 136 3.03 3.00 1.00
CA THR A 136 2.44 3.06 2.34
C THR A 136 2.62 4.42 2.98
N GLN A 137 1.50 5.05 3.36
CA GLN A 137 1.46 6.31 4.11
C GLN A 137 2.11 7.52 3.40
N ASN A 138 2.24 7.46 2.07
CA ASN A 138 2.85 8.51 1.25
C ASN A 138 2.11 8.78 -0.09
N TYR A 139 1.01 8.07 -0.39
CA TYR A 139 0.25 8.39 -1.61
C TYR A 139 -0.34 9.79 -1.54
N HIS A 140 -0.82 10.22 -0.36
CA HIS A 140 -1.28 11.57 -0.12
C HIS A 140 -0.20 12.64 -0.34
N ASP A 141 1.08 12.32 -0.10
CA ASP A 141 2.19 13.26 -0.27
C ASP A 141 2.41 13.66 -1.74
N LEU A 142 2.02 12.80 -2.68
CA LEU A 142 2.04 13.09 -4.12
C LEU A 142 1.09 14.24 -4.50
N HIS A 143 0.08 14.53 -3.67
CA HIS A 143 -0.85 15.65 -3.84
C HIS A 143 -0.39 16.95 -3.16
N ILE A 144 0.70 16.91 -2.38
CA ILE A 144 1.14 18.06 -1.60
C ILE A 144 2.11 18.92 -2.42
N ALA A 145 1.62 20.04 -2.94
CA ALA A 145 2.34 20.92 -3.85
C ALA A 145 3.73 21.38 -3.34
N LYS A 146 3.91 21.54 -2.01
CA LYS A 146 5.21 21.91 -1.43
C LYS A 146 6.32 20.89 -1.67
N TYR A 147 5.99 19.62 -1.93
CA TYR A 147 6.96 18.57 -2.24
C TYR A 147 7.35 18.52 -3.72
N GLY A 148 6.55 19.14 -4.58
CA GLY A 148 6.68 19.22 -6.02
C GLY A 148 5.39 18.78 -6.70
N PRO A 149 5.02 19.39 -7.83
CA PRO A 149 3.82 18.99 -8.55
C PRO A 149 4.02 17.58 -9.12
N VAL A 150 3.05 16.69 -8.88
CA VAL A 150 2.98 15.37 -9.48
C VAL A 150 1.71 15.28 -10.32
N ASP A 151 1.86 14.92 -11.59
CA ASP A 151 0.73 14.51 -12.41
C ASP A 151 0.32 13.09 -12.00
N MET A 152 -0.75 12.98 -11.21
CA MET A 152 -1.23 11.70 -10.67
C MET A 152 -1.68 10.74 -11.76
N ALA A 153 -2.22 11.24 -12.87
CA ALA A 153 -2.60 10.38 -14.00
C ALA A 153 -1.36 9.79 -14.67
N ALA A 154 -0.33 10.60 -14.90
CA ALA A 154 0.95 10.15 -15.44
C ALA A 154 1.67 9.20 -14.48
N PHE A 155 1.71 9.51 -13.18
CA PHE A 155 2.32 8.66 -12.15
C PHE A 155 1.66 7.29 -12.08
N ASN A 156 0.34 7.22 -11.89
CA ASN A 156 -0.39 5.96 -11.81
C ASN A 156 -0.30 5.15 -13.12
N ARG A 157 -0.27 5.84 -14.27
CA ARG A 157 -0.04 5.18 -15.57
C ARG A 157 1.37 4.58 -15.64
N HIS A 158 2.39 5.28 -15.17
CA HIS A 158 3.75 4.76 -15.11
C HIS A 158 3.86 3.55 -14.18
N VAL A 159 3.21 3.59 -13.01
CA VAL A 159 3.09 2.42 -12.11
C VAL A 159 2.42 1.24 -12.84
N TYR A 160 1.32 1.51 -13.56
CA TYR A 160 0.65 0.48 -14.36
C TYR A 160 1.60 -0.13 -15.40
N ASP A 161 2.32 0.69 -16.13
CA ASP A 161 3.23 0.22 -17.18
C ASP A 161 4.44 -0.55 -16.62
N SER A 162 4.83 -0.28 -15.38
CA SER A 162 5.92 -0.96 -14.68
C SER A 162 5.55 -2.34 -14.12
N LEU A 163 4.26 -2.64 -14.01
CA LEU A 163 3.79 -3.93 -13.52
C LEU A 163 3.66 -4.98 -14.63
N LYS A 164 3.89 -6.25 -14.27
CA LYS A 164 3.53 -7.41 -15.09
C LYS A 164 2.00 -7.49 -15.24
N PRO A 165 1.47 -8.14 -16.30
CA PRO A 165 0.05 -8.53 -16.32
C PRO A 165 -0.29 -9.38 -15.10
N GLY A 166 -1.41 -9.12 -14.45
CA GLY A 166 -1.78 -9.75 -13.18
C GLY A 166 -1.04 -9.20 -11.95
N GLY A 167 -0.12 -8.24 -12.13
CA GLY A 167 0.61 -7.60 -11.04
C GLY A 167 -0.28 -6.76 -10.14
N THR A 168 0.15 -6.59 -8.90
CA THR A 168 -0.58 -5.88 -7.84
C THR A 168 -0.04 -4.46 -7.65
N TYR A 169 -0.94 -3.48 -7.52
CA TYR A 169 -0.62 -2.19 -6.91
C TYR A 169 -1.28 -2.12 -5.53
N PHE A 170 -0.47 -2.09 -4.49
CA PHE A 170 -0.91 -1.99 -3.10
C PHE A 170 -0.75 -0.56 -2.61
N VAL A 171 -1.83 0.01 -2.07
CA VAL A 171 -1.85 1.35 -1.47
C VAL A 171 -2.41 1.24 -0.06
N LEU A 172 -1.64 1.70 0.92
CA LEU A 172 -2.06 1.90 2.31
C LEU A 172 -1.90 3.37 2.62
N ASP A 173 -2.95 4.04 3.11
CA ASP A 173 -2.82 5.45 3.48
C ASP A 173 -3.80 5.87 4.58
N HIS A 174 -3.57 7.06 5.13
CA HIS A 174 -4.38 7.68 6.18
C HIS A 174 -5.70 8.18 5.62
N GLN A 175 -6.82 7.74 6.23
CA GLN A 175 -8.16 8.13 5.84
C GLN A 175 -8.43 9.61 6.14
N ALA A 176 -8.98 10.32 5.16
CA ALA A 176 -9.53 11.68 5.31
C ALA A 176 -11.05 11.65 5.40
N ASN A 177 -11.63 12.70 5.99
CA ASN A 177 -13.07 12.94 5.95
C ASN A 177 -13.58 13.14 4.51
N PRO A 178 -14.85 12.75 4.21
CA PRO A 178 -15.47 13.03 2.93
C PRO A 178 -15.41 14.53 2.57
N GLY A 179 -15.06 14.83 1.32
CA GLY A 179 -14.96 16.21 0.83
C GLY A 179 -13.59 16.88 1.10
N ALA A 180 -12.63 16.17 1.69
CA ALA A 180 -11.28 16.70 1.88
C ALA A 180 -10.65 17.05 0.52
N GLY A 181 -10.28 18.30 0.34
CA GLY A 181 -9.56 18.80 -0.83
C GLY A 181 -8.05 18.94 -0.57
N GLU A 182 -7.31 19.40 -1.58
CA GLU A 182 -5.84 19.49 -1.55
C GLU A 182 -5.28 20.24 -0.33
N ALA A 183 -5.94 21.34 0.08
CA ALA A 183 -5.52 22.10 1.26
C ALA A 183 -5.59 21.26 2.56
N GLN A 184 -6.62 20.42 2.68
CA GLN A 184 -6.76 19.50 3.83
C GLN A 184 -5.78 18.33 3.74
N ILE A 185 -5.56 17.79 2.54
CA ILE A 185 -4.51 16.76 2.33
C ILE A 185 -3.16 17.30 2.79
N ALA A 186 -2.80 18.52 2.36
CA ALA A 186 -1.54 19.14 2.74
C ALA A 186 -1.41 19.47 4.23
N ALA A 187 -2.52 19.84 4.89
CA ALA A 187 -2.53 20.20 6.31
C ALA A 187 -2.54 18.97 7.24
N LEU A 188 -3.28 17.93 6.87
CA LEU A 188 -3.55 16.78 7.73
C LEU A 188 -2.77 15.53 7.35
N HIS A 189 -2.16 15.50 6.16
CA HIS A 189 -1.50 14.31 5.60
C HIS A 189 -2.45 13.10 5.55
N ARG A 190 -3.65 13.33 5.00
CA ARG A 190 -4.72 12.33 4.86
C ARG A 190 -5.36 12.46 3.49
N ILE A 191 -5.77 11.36 2.91
CA ILE A 191 -6.46 11.33 1.62
C ILE A 191 -7.74 10.49 1.70
N GLN A 192 -8.75 10.82 0.90
CA GLN A 192 -9.96 10.01 0.83
C GLN A 192 -9.69 8.72 0.07
N LYS A 193 -10.05 7.56 0.66
CA LYS A 193 -9.99 6.26 -0.01
C LYS A 193 -10.65 6.28 -1.39
N ALA A 194 -11.84 6.89 -1.50
CA ALA A 194 -12.57 7.00 -2.76
C ALA A 194 -11.82 7.81 -3.84
N GLN A 195 -10.99 8.79 -3.45
CA GLN A 195 -10.14 9.52 -4.39
C GLN A 195 -9.04 8.63 -4.95
N VAL A 196 -8.34 7.89 -4.08
CA VAL A 196 -7.29 6.93 -4.49
C VAL A 196 -7.86 5.89 -5.45
N ILE A 197 -9.03 5.32 -5.14
CA ILE A 197 -9.69 4.34 -6.02
C ILE A 197 -9.93 4.93 -7.41
N ARG A 198 -10.52 6.12 -7.52
CA ARG A 198 -10.78 6.76 -8.82
C ARG A 198 -9.52 7.02 -9.62
N GLU A 199 -8.46 7.52 -8.96
CA GLU A 199 -7.20 7.87 -9.63
C GLU A 199 -6.46 6.63 -10.14
N VAL A 200 -6.42 5.58 -9.35
CA VAL A 200 -5.73 4.33 -9.72
C VAL A 200 -6.52 3.58 -10.80
N GLU A 201 -7.85 3.51 -10.69
CA GLU A 201 -8.69 2.88 -11.71
C GLU A 201 -8.65 3.65 -13.05
N ALA A 202 -8.52 4.98 -13.02
CA ALA A 202 -8.36 5.79 -14.23
C ALA A 202 -7.08 5.44 -15.02
N ALA A 203 -6.05 4.91 -14.37
CA ALA A 203 -4.85 4.40 -15.03
C ALA A 203 -5.00 3.00 -15.64
N GLY A 204 -6.15 2.35 -15.45
CA GLY A 204 -6.48 1.03 -16.03
C GLY A 204 -6.44 -0.14 -15.05
N PHE A 205 -6.15 0.10 -13.79
CA PHE A 205 -6.24 -0.91 -12.74
C PHE A 205 -7.69 -1.27 -12.42
N LYS A 206 -7.86 -2.42 -11.76
CA LYS A 206 -9.14 -2.81 -11.14
C LYS A 206 -8.96 -3.00 -9.65
N LEU A 207 -9.83 -2.41 -8.84
CA LEU A 207 -9.86 -2.68 -7.41
C LEU A 207 -10.21 -4.16 -7.20
N ALA A 208 -9.30 -4.90 -6.56
CA ALA A 208 -9.45 -6.32 -6.29
C ALA A 208 -9.88 -6.62 -4.85
N ALA A 209 -9.45 -5.79 -3.89
CA ALA A 209 -9.83 -5.95 -2.48
C ALA A 209 -9.61 -4.65 -1.70
N GLU A 210 -10.40 -4.47 -0.65
CA GLU A 210 -10.22 -3.50 0.41
C GLU A 210 -9.92 -4.23 1.72
N GLY A 211 -9.01 -3.70 2.54
CA GLY A 211 -8.64 -4.26 3.84
C GLY A 211 -8.92 -3.28 4.97
N ASP A 212 -9.34 -3.81 6.11
CA ASP A 212 -9.79 -3.07 7.29
C ASP A 212 -8.93 -3.31 8.54
N ALA A 213 -7.86 -4.09 8.45
CA ALA A 213 -7.02 -4.42 9.60
C ALA A 213 -6.47 -3.18 10.34
N LEU A 214 -6.29 -2.07 9.62
CA LEU A 214 -5.83 -0.78 10.17
C LEU A 214 -6.96 0.25 10.31
N HIS A 215 -8.22 -0.17 10.17
CA HIS A 215 -9.36 0.71 10.42
C HIS A 215 -9.51 1.02 11.92
N ARG A 216 -9.58 2.29 12.27
CA ARG A 216 -9.66 2.77 13.65
C ARG A 216 -10.78 3.79 13.82
N THR A 217 -11.90 3.33 14.36
CA THR A 217 -13.12 4.14 14.57
C THR A 217 -12.94 5.25 15.61
N THR A 218 -11.85 5.24 16.38
CA THR A 218 -11.55 6.27 17.39
C THR A 218 -10.87 7.51 16.81
N ASP A 219 -10.42 7.46 15.54
CA ASP A 219 -9.83 8.59 14.83
C ASP A 219 -10.92 9.27 13.98
N ASP A 220 -11.23 10.51 14.29
CA ASP A 220 -12.27 11.31 13.63
C ASP A 220 -11.78 12.04 12.37
N HIS A 221 -10.52 11.81 11.98
CA HIS A 221 -9.84 12.37 10.81
C HIS A 221 -9.70 13.91 10.81
N THR A 222 -9.87 14.56 11.95
CA THR A 222 -9.81 16.04 12.04
C THR A 222 -8.41 16.56 12.35
N LYS A 223 -7.50 15.69 12.82
CA LYS A 223 -6.14 16.03 13.22
C LYS A 223 -5.12 15.58 12.18
N SER A 224 -4.01 16.32 12.10
CA SER A 224 -2.84 15.87 11.34
C SER A 224 -2.34 14.53 11.87
N VAL A 225 -1.85 13.66 10.99
CA VAL A 225 -1.26 12.36 11.36
C VAL A 225 -0.06 12.49 12.29
N PHE A 226 0.55 13.68 12.36
CA PHE A 226 1.67 14.01 13.24
C PHE A 226 1.25 14.52 14.62
N ASP A 227 -0.04 14.78 14.84
CA ASP A 227 -0.54 15.17 16.17
C ASP A 227 -0.32 14.02 17.15
N LYS A 228 0.35 14.32 18.26
CA LYS A 228 0.76 13.31 19.28
C LYS A 228 -0.41 12.50 19.83
N SER A 229 -1.63 13.02 19.80
CA SER A 229 -2.81 12.32 20.30
C SER A 229 -3.33 11.22 19.38
N VAL A 230 -2.93 11.24 18.10
CA VAL A 230 -3.36 10.24 17.09
C VAL A 230 -2.18 9.60 16.35
N GLN A 231 -0.96 10.09 16.53
CA GLN A 231 0.22 9.55 15.84
C GLN A 231 0.41 8.05 16.13
N GLY A 232 0.53 7.24 15.07
CA GLY A 232 0.57 5.78 15.17
C GLY A 232 -0.82 5.11 15.36
N HIS A 233 -1.88 5.89 15.67
CA HIS A 233 -3.24 5.43 15.91
C HIS A 233 -4.26 6.00 14.93
N THR A 234 -3.81 6.59 13.83
CA THR A 234 -4.68 7.09 12.77
C THR A 234 -5.44 5.98 12.08
N ASP A 235 -6.68 6.29 11.65
CA ASP A 235 -7.44 5.41 10.77
C ASP A 235 -6.78 5.31 9.39
N GLN A 236 -6.63 4.10 8.88
CA GLN A 236 -5.96 3.83 7.60
C GLN A 236 -6.76 2.80 6.80
N PHE A 237 -6.74 2.97 5.49
CA PHE A 237 -7.29 2.01 4.55
C PHE A 237 -6.19 1.26 3.80
N MET A 238 -6.48 0.03 3.42
CA MET A 238 -5.64 -0.78 2.53
C MET A 238 -6.40 -1.09 1.25
N LEU A 239 -5.78 -0.84 0.11
CA LEU A 239 -6.34 -1.10 -1.21
C LEU A 239 -5.40 -1.99 -2.01
N ARG A 240 -5.94 -3.05 -2.59
CA ARG A 240 -5.21 -3.90 -3.52
C ARG A 240 -5.86 -3.81 -4.89
N PHE A 241 -5.13 -3.24 -5.83
CA PHE A 241 -5.51 -3.19 -7.23
C PHE A 241 -4.76 -4.25 -8.02
N VAL A 242 -5.34 -4.68 -9.13
CA VAL A 242 -4.71 -5.60 -10.07
C VAL A 242 -4.63 -4.98 -11.46
N LYS A 243 -3.52 -5.20 -12.14
CA LYS A 243 -3.37 -4.91 -13.57
C LYS A 243 -4.00 -6.07 -14.34
N PRO A 244 -5.08 -5.87 -15.12
CA PRO A 244 -5.69 -6.90 -15.95
C PRO A 244 -4.74 -7.55 -16.94
#